data_89fafd2e22ae754416edc151e13de229
#
_entry.id   89fafd2e22ae754416edc151e13de229
#
_cell.length_a   1.000
_cell.length_b   1.000
_cell.length_c   1.000
_cell.angle_alpha   90.00
_cell.angle_beta   90.00
_cell.angle_gamma   90.00
#
_symmetry.space_group_name_H-M   'P 1'
#
loop_
_entity.id
_entity.type
_entity.pdbx_description
1 polymer ?
#
loop_
_entity_poly.entity_id
_entity_poly.type
_entity_poly.pdbx_seq_one_letter_code
_entity_poly.pdbx_strand_id
1 'polypeptide(L)'
;MKVLSLCDGMSCGQIALKNLGIKIDKYFAFEIKKHAIETTQLNFPNTIQLGDVNNFDIDMLQGEEIDLFLCGSPCQNMSLININGKVGVNGEKSSLFFKCVEIMNQVKPKFFLFENVYSMTNADKEVFNKMLGVEPIFINSALVSAQERRRYYWTNIPNVTQPEDKGIKLKDIINWGSEREENWSEKKQAFAERKKNSTMYVRIDGEKSLPITARGYAAWNTQFITDECGVRDLTIEEYKKLQTIPEWFKFGGLRKSKITDLIGDGWTVDVIAHILKGLK
;
A
#
# COMPACT_ATOMS: atom_id res chain seq x y z
N MET A 1 -16.14 6.32 -14.60
CA MET A 1 -14.66 6.29 -14.69
C MET A 1 -14.21 4.87 -14.94
N LYS A 2 -13.31 4.65 -15.90
CA LYS A 2 -12.68 3.37 -16.19
C LYS A 2 -11.27 3.36 -15.62
N VAL A 3 -10.93 2.35 -14.84
CA VAL A 3 -9.67 2.29 -14.07
C VAL A 3 -8.90 1.03 -14.45
N LEU A 4 -7.58 1.19 -14.62
CA LEU A 4 -6.63 0.08 -14.71
C LEU A 4 -5.67 0.15 -13.53
N SER A 5 -5.61 -0.89 -12.72
CA SER A 5 -4.74 -0.99 -11.55
C SER A 5 -3.76 -2.15 -11.70
N LEU A 6 -2.48 -1.85 -11.61
CA LEU A 6 -1.40 -2.84 -11.67
C LEU A 6 -0.83 -3.07 -10.26
N CYS A 7 -0.59 -4.34 -9.93
CA CYS A 7 -0.20 -4.77 -8.58
C CYS A 7 -1.23 -4.31 -7.54
N ASP A 8 -2.51 -4.56 -7.83
CA ASP A 8 -3.67 -3.96 -7.17
C ASP A 8 -3.79 -4.30 -5.68
N GLY A 9 -3.20 -5.41 -5.24
CA GLY A 9 -3.28 -5.87 -3.86
C GLY A 9 -4.74 -6.10 -3.44
N MET A 10 -5.14 -5.49 -2.33
CA MET A 10 -6.52 -5.52 -1.82
C MET A 10 -7.39 -4.37 -2.34
N SER A 11 -7.00 -3.75 -3.44
CA SER A 11 -7.74 -2.69 -4.14
C SER A 11 -7.93 -1.39 -3.34
N CYS A 12 -6.87 -0.91 -2.69
CA CYS A 12 -6.91 0.38 -1.97
C CYS A 12 -7.36 1.55 -2.86
N GLY A 13 -7.08 1.51 -4.16
CA GLY A 13 -7.55 2.48 -5.14
C GLY A 13 -9.07 2.50 -5.25
N GLN A 14 -9.73 1.34 -5.31
CA GLN A 14 -11.20 1.27 -5.32
C GLN A 14 -11.81 1.76 -4.00
N ILE A 15 -11.19 1.44 -2.85
CA ILE A 15 -11.64 1.94 -1.56
C ILE A 15 -11.60 3.48 -1.55
N ALA A 16 -10.50 4.08 -2.00
CA ALA A 16 -10.34 5.53 -2.05
C ALA A 16 -11.36 6.20 -2.99
N LEU A 17 -11.57 5.65 -4.19
CA LEU A 17 -12.55 6.15 -5.16
C LEU A 17 -13.98 6.07 -4.59
N LYS A 18 -14.33 4.95 -3.93
CA LYS A 18 -15.63 4.78 -3.27
C LYS A 18 -15.83 5.79 -2.14
N ASN A 19 -14.81 6.03 -1.30
CA ASN A 19 -14.88 7.02 -0.22
C ASN A 19 -15.08 8.44 -0.76
N LEU A 20 -14.56 8.73 -1.95
CA LEU A 20 -14.78 10.00 -2.65
C LEU A 20 -16.14 10.09 -3.36
N GLY A 21 -16.91 9.01 -3.44
CA GLY A 21 -18.15 8.95 -4.20
C GLY A 21 -17.92 9.04 -5.73
N ILE A 22 -16.72 8.70 -6.21
CA ILE A 22 -16.41 8.65 -7.64
C ILE A 22 -16.97 7.34 -8.21
N LYS A 23 -17.87 7.45 -9.21
CA LYS A 23 -18.47 6.30 -9.86
C LYS A 23 -17.44 5.59 -10.75
N ILE A 24 -17.26 4.29 -10.49
CA ILE A 24 -16.44 3.39 -11.31
C ILE A 24 -17.38 2.64 -12.24
N ASP A 25 -17.14 2.73 -13.55
CA ASP A 25 -17.90 2.01 -14.57
C ASP A 25 -17.26 0.65 -14.87
N LYS A 26 -15.92 0.62 -14.99
CA LYS A 26 -15.12 -0.61 -15.09
C LYS A 26 -13.83 -0.47 -14.29
N TYR A 27 -13.42 -1.55 -13.64
CA TYR A 27 -12.16 -1.62 -12.93
C TYR A 27 -11.42 -2.90 -13.34
N PHE A 28 -10.30 -2.73 -14.01
CA PHE A 28 -9.39 -3.79 -14.42
C PHE A 28 -8.25 -3.87 -13.42
N ALA A 29 -7.97 -5.07 -12.89
CA ALA A 29 -6.94 -5.29 -11.88
C ALA A 29 -5.96 -6.38 -12.30
N PHE A 30 -4.68 -6.10 -12.21
CA PHE A 30 -3.62 -7.10 -12.27
C PHE A 30 -3.12 -7.41 -10.87
N GLU A 31 -3.34 -8.63 -10.43
CA GLU A 31 -2.88 -9.16 -9.15
C GLU A 31 -2.68 -10.68 -9.28
N ILE A 32 -1.66 -11.23 -8.60
CA ILE A 32 -1.33 -12.66 -8.63
C ILE A 32 -1.56 -13.36 -7.29
N LYS A 33 -1.65 -12.61 -6.20
CA LYS A 33 -1.87 -13.19 -4.87
C LYS A 33 -3.34 -13.59 -4.73
N LYS A 34 -3.61 -14.90 -4.70
CA LYS A 34 -4.96 -15.46 -4.58
C LYS A 34 -5.78 -14.81 -3.46
N HIS A 35 -5.22 -14.64 -2.27
CA HIS A 35 -5.94 -14.05 -1.14
C HIS A 35 -6.23 -12.53 -1.32
N ALA A 36 -5.41 -11.82 -2.12
CA ALA A 36 -5.69 -10.43 -2.49
C ALA A 36 -6.88 -10.36 -3.46
N ILE A 37 -6.87 -11.20 -4.51
CA ILE A 37 -7.95 -11.34 -5.48
C ILE A 37 -9.27 -11.69 -4.77
N GLU A 38 -9.26 -12.70 -3.89
CA GLU A 38 -10.46 -13.12 -3.14
C GLU A 38 -11.00 -11.99 -2.24
N THR A 39 -10.10 -11.24 -1.59
CA THR A 39 -10.48 -10.08 -0.77
C THR A 39 -11.08 -8.97 -1.63
N THR A 40 -10.47 -8.68 -2.78
CA THR A 40 -11.01 -7.69 -3.72
C THR A 40 -12.40 -8.11 -4.22
N GLN A 41 -12.58 -9.36 -4.65
CA GLN A 41 -13.87 -9.86 -5.14
C GLN A 41 -14.97 -9.87 -4.08
N LEU A 42 -14.61 -10.11 -2.81
CA LEU A 42 -15.56 -10.03 -1.69
C LEU A 42 -16.13 -8.60 -1.51
N ASN A 43 -15.32 -7.56 -1.71
CA ASN A 43 -15.70 -6.17 -1.48
C ASN A 43 -16.15 -5.45 -2.75
N PHE A 44 -15.64 -5.88 -3.91
CA PHE A 44 -15.86 -5.30 -5.23
C PHE A 44 -16.06 -6.41 -6.27
N PRO A 45 -17.22 -7.09 -6.28
CA PRO A 45 -17.46 -8.27 -7.11
C PRO A 45 -17.38 -7.98 -8.62
N ASN A 46 -17.54 -6.74 -9.04
CA ASN A 46 -17.49 -6.32 -10.44
C ASN A 46 -16.06 -6.02 -10.93
N THR A 47 -15.03 -6.24 -10.11
CA THR A 47 -13.63 -6.07 -10.53
C THR A 47 -13.27 -7.14 -11.57
N ILE A 48 -12.70 -6.71 -12.69
CA ILE A 48 -12.22 -7.60 -13.76
C ILE A 48 -10.77 -7.95 -13.45
N GLN A 49 -10.53 -9.19 -12.98
CA GLN A 49 -9.18 -9.68 -12.65
C GLN A 49 -8.49 -10.18 -13.92
N LEU A 50 -7.31 -9.62 -14.20
CA LEU A 50 -6.52 -9.92 -15.41
C LEU A 50 -5.26 -10.77 -15.11
N GLY A 51 -4.98 -11.07 -13.83
CA GLY A 51 -3.89 -11.97 -13.43
C GLY A 51 -2.52 -11.32 -13.39
N ASP A 52 -1.53 -11.94 -14.05
CA ASP A 52 -0.14 -11.46 -14.02
C ASP A 52 0.07 -10.33 -15.04
N VAL A 53 0.59 -9.21 -14.56
CA VAL A 53 0.91 -8.03 -15.39
C VAL A 53 1.93 -8.32 -16.50
N ASN A 54 2.75 -9.35 -16.35
CA ASN A 54 3.70 -9.77 -17.38
C ASN A 54 2.98 -10.33 -18.63
N ASN A 55 1.75 -10.78 -18.47
CA ASN A 55 0.90 -11.29 -19.56
C ASN A 55 -0.02 -10.22 -20.14
N PHE A 56 0.23 -8.93 -19.86
CA PHE A 56 -0.60 -7.85 -20.37
C PHE A 56 -0.68 -7.88 -21.90
N ASP A 57 -1.92 -7.82 -22.40
CA ASP A 57 -2.28 -7.56 -23.77
C ASP A 57 -3.34 -6.46 -23.79
N ILE A 58 -3.22 -5.49 -24.69
CA ILE A 58 -4.14 -4.36 -24.81
C ILE A 58 -5.58 -4.80 -25.07
N ASP A 59 -5.77 -5.94 -25.76
CA ASP A 59 -7.08 -6.51 -26.05
C ASP A 59 -7.83 -6.96 -24.79
N MET A 60 -7.10 -7.21 -23.68
CA MET A 60 -7.72 -7.51 -22.38
C MET A 60 -8.57 -6.36 -21.86
N LEU A 61 -8.31 -5.13 -22.30
CA LEU A 61 -9.09 -3.94 -21.95
C LEU A 61 -10.37 -3.79 -22.80
N GLN A 62 -10.63 -4.72 -23.74
CA GLN A 62 -11.86 -4.78 -24.54
C GLN A 62 -12.15 -3.47 -25.32
N GLY A 63 -11.12 -2.78 -25.78
CA GLY A 63 -11.23 -1.51 -26.48
C GLY A 63 -11.61 -0.30 -25.60
N GLU A 64 -11.56 -0.46 -24.28
CA GLU A 64 -11.90 0.62 -23.35
C GLU A 64 -10.76 1.64 -23.21
N GLU A 65 -11.08 2.90 -23.31
CA GLU A 65 -10.17 4.00 -22.94
C GLU A 65 -10.10 4.10 -21.42
N ILE A 66 -8.89 4.16 -20.86
CA ILE A 66 -8.67 4.20 -19.41
C ILE A 66 -8.56 5.65 -18.93
N ASP A 67 -9.43 6.03 -18.01
CA ASP A 67 -9.40 7.36 -17.38
C ASP A 67 -8.28 7.46 -16.33
N LEU A 68 -8.09 6.42 -15.50
CA LEU A 68 -7.16 6.41 -14.39
C LEU A 68 -6.33 5.13 -14.37
N PHE A 69 -5.01 5.30 -14.31
CA PHE A 69 -4.05 4.22 -14.15
C PHE A 69 -3.43 4.28 -12.74
N LEU A 70 -3.49 3.18 -12.01
CA LEU A 70 -2.96 3.04 -10.66
C LEU A 70 -1.84 1.99 -10.66
N CYS A 71 -0.72 2.27 -9.98
CA CYS A 71 0.36 1.32 -9.87
C CYS A 71 1.12 1.46 -8.54
N GLY A 72 1.14 0.39 -7.74
CA GLY A 72 2.00 0.23 -6.57
C GLY A 72 3.08 -0.82 -6.86
N SER A 73 4.03 -0.51 -7.74
CA SER A 73 5.04 -1.49 -8.12
C SER A 73 5.90 -1.92 -6.93
N PRO A 74 6.21 -3.22 -6.77
CA PRO A 74 7.07 -3.69 -5.69
C PRO A 74 8.44 -3.00 -5.71
N CYS A 75 8.87 -2.48 -4.55
CA CYS A 75 10.17 -1.79 -4.37
C CYS A 75 11.37 -2.75 -4.29
N GLN A 76 11.14 -4.07 -4.29
CA GLN A 76 12.19 -5.07 -4.07
C GLN A 76 13.10 -5.18 -5.30
N ASN A 77 14.41 -4.95 -5.08
CA ASN A 77 15.52 -5.07 -6.04
C ASN A 77 15.72 -3.91 -7.02
N MET A 78 15.23 -2.70 -6.73
CA MET A 78 15.63 -1.53 -7.54
C MET A 78 17.08 -1.10 -7.28
N SER A 79 17.66 -1.42 -6.12
CA SER A 79 19.08 -1.21 -5.80
C SER A 79 20.07 -2.01 -6.67
N LEU A 80 19.61 -2.74 -7.67
CA LEU A 80 20.43 -3.47 -8.67
C LEU A 80 20.46 -2.78 -10.04
N ILE A 81 20.02 -1.53 -10.17
CA ILE A 81 20.50 -0.68 -11.26
C ILE A 81 21.95 -0.34 -10.91
N ASN A 82 22.81 -1.24 -11.32
CA ASN A 82 24.22 -1.24 -11.01
C ASN A 82 24.86 0.10 -11.40
N ILE A 83 25.65 0.67 -10.49
CA ILE A 83 26.53 1.82 -10.62
C ILE A 83 27.38 1.81 -11.93
N ASN A 84 27.38 0.74 -12.69
CA ASN A 84 28.16 0.55 -13.92
C ASN A 84 27.34 0.54 -15.22
N GLY A 85 26.08 1.00 -15.22
CA GLY A 85 25.30 1.15 -16.46
C GLY A 85 24.97 -0.18 -17.19
N LYS A 86 25.30 -1.33 -16.60
CA LYS A 86 24.87 -2.64 -17.09
C LYS A 86 23.61 -3.02 -16.35
N VAL A 87 22.48 -2.98 -17.04
CA VAL A 87 21.25 -3.65 -16.62
C VAL A 87 21.63 -5.10 -16.37
N GLY A 88 21.70 -5.49 -15.09
CA GLY A 88 21.93 -6.88 -14.72
C GLY A 88 20.75 -7.71 -15.21
N VAL A 89 21.02 -8.63 -16.13
CA VAL A 89 20.06 -9.45 -16.89
C VAL A 89 19.21 -10.37 -16.01
N ASN A 90 19.41 -10.36 -14.67
CA ASN A 90 18.75 -11.26 -13.70
C ASN A 90 17.89 -10.55 -12.65
N GLY A 91 17.49 -9.31 -12.84
CA GLY A 91 16.63 -8.58 -11.90
C GLY A 91 15.14 -8.65 -12.27
N GLU A 92 14.49 -9.80 -12.08
CA GLU A 92 13.06 -10.00 -12.39
C GLU A 92 12.12 -8.95 -11.77
N LYS A 93 12.52 -8.27 -10.70
CA LYS A 93 11.68 -7.29 -9.98
C LYS A 93 11.90 -5.84 -10.38
N SER A 94 13.08 -5.48 -10.92
CA SER A 94 13.27 -4.19 -11.58
C SER A 94 12.56 -4.15 -12.94
N SER A 95 12.36 -5.32 -13.56
CA SER A 95 11.59 -5.46 -14.80
C SER A 95 10.13 -5.05 -14.63
N LEU A 96 9.54 -5.25 -13.44
CA LEU A 96 8.12 -5.00 -13.21
C LEU A 96 7.75 -3.51 -13.28
N PHE A 97 8.59 -2.61 -12.73
CA PHE A 97 8.37 -1.16 -12.89
C PHE A 97 8.41 -0.75 -14.37
N PHE A 98 9.43 -1.21 -15.10
CA PHE A 98 9.55 -0.91 -16.53
C PHE A 98 8.37 -1.46 -17.33
N LYS A 99 7.90 -2.68 -16.98
CA LYS A 99 6.69 -3.26 -17.58
C LYS A 99 5.45 -2.42 -17.29
N CYS A 100 5.28 -1.93 -16.07
CA CYS A 100 4.17 -1.05 -15.71
C CYS A 100 4.21 0.26 -16.51
N VAL A 101 5.39 0.86 -16.72
CA VAL A 101 5.55 2.08 -17.53
C VAL A 101 5.27 1.79 -19.01
N GLU A 102 5.75 0.65 -19.53
CA GLU A 102 5.44 0.20 -20.90
C GLU A 102 3.93 0.11 -21.11
N ILE A 103 3.21 -0.55 -20.19
CA ILE A 103 1.75 -0.67 -20.23
C ILE A 103 1.09 0.72 -20.18
N MET A 104 1.51 1.59 -19.27
CA MET A 104 0.98 2.95 -19.19
C MET A 104 1.15 3.70 -20.53
N ASN A 105 2.31 3.57 -21.19
CA ASN A 105 2.57 4.21 -22.48
C ASN A 105 1.73 3.61 -23.64
N GLN A 106 1.37 2.34 -23.57
CA GLN A 106 0.46 1.70 -24.54
C GLN A 106 -0.98 2.15 -24.31
N VAL A 107 -1.44 2.15 -23.04
CA VAL A 107 -2.81 2.47 -22.63
C VAL A 107 -3.11 3.96 -22.74
N LYS A 108 -2.12 4.82 -22.51
CA LYS A 108 -2.23 6.30 -22.53
C LYS A 108 -3.39 6.83 -21.69
N PRO A 109 -3.45 6.51 -20.40
CA PRO A 109 -4.55 6.92 -19.54
C PRO A 109 -4.58 8.44 -19.40
N LYS A 110 -5.78 9.00 -19.13
CA LYS A 110 -5.93 10.43 -18.87
C LYS A 110 -5.17 10.88 -17.62
N PHE A 111 -5.27 10.08 -16.56
CA PHE A 111 -4.58 10.30 -15.29
C PHE A 111 -3.83 9.06 -14.85
N PHE A 112 -2.73 9.25 -14.12
CA PHE A 112 -2.00 8.15 -13.51
C PHE A 112 -1.57 8.48 -12.08
N LEU A 113 -1.34 7.42 -11.30
CA LEU A 113 -0.74 7.47 -9.98
C LEU A 113 0.18 6.27 -9.81
N PHE A 114 1.47 6.52 -9.63
CA PHE A 114 2.47 5.55 -9.19
C PHE A 114 2.86 5.82 -7.75
N GLU A 115 3.06 4.78 -6.98
CA GLU A 115 3.55 4.87 -5.59
C GLU A 115 4.80 4.03 -5.41
N ASN A 116 5.74 4.52 -4.59
CA ASN A 116 6.85 3.71 -4.12
C ASN A 116 7.41 4.23 -2.77
N VAL A 117 8.30 3.43 -2.17
CA VAL A 117 8.89 3.74 -0.85
C VAL A 117 9.80 4.95 -0.91
N TYR A 118 9.75 5.79 0.14
CA TYR A 118 10.65 6.93 0.29
C TYR A 118 12.12 6.54 0.43
N SER A 119 12.41 5.33 0.95
CA SER A 119 13.76 4.83 1.19
C SER A 119 14.52 4.37 -0.06
N MET A 120 13.94 4.54 -1.26
CA MET A 120 14.65 4.29 -2.52
C MET A 120 15.87 5.21 -2.66
N THR A 121 16.84 4.79 -3.47
CA THR A 121 18.01 5.65 -3.73
C THR A 121 17.64 6.86 -4.60
N ASN A 122 18.43 7.94 -4.53
CA ASN A 122 18.22 9.07 -5.43
C ASN A 122 18.36 8.68 -6.91
N ALA A 123 19.25 7.75 -7.22
CA ALA A 123 19.41 7.24 -8.58
C ALA A 123 18.15 6.53 -9.09
N ASP A 124 17.53 5.68 -8.24
CA ASP A 124 16.26 5.03 -8.57
C ASP A 124 15.14 6.05 -8.75
N LYS A 125 15.06 7.05 -7.85
CA LYS A 125 14.07 8.12 -7.95
C LYS A 125 14.18 8.88 -9.27
N GLU A 126 15.40 9.22 -9.70
CA GLU A 126 15.63 9.88 -10.98
C GLU A 126 15.20 9.03 -12.19
N VAL A 127 15.35 7.71 -12.11
CA VAL A 127 14.82 6.81 -13.16
C VAL A 127 13.29 6.92 -13.23
N PHE A 128 12.61 6.91 -12.07
CA PHE A 128 11.15 7.10 -12.03
C PHE A 128 10.74 8.46 -12.61
N ASN A 129 11.40 9.55 -12.17
CA ASN A 129 11.12 10.91 -12.66
C ASN A 129 11.22 10.97 -14.20
N LYS A 130 12.33 10.43 -14.74
CA LYS A 130 12.57 10.42 -16.19
C LYS A 130 11.53 9.60 -16.96
N MET A 131 11.18 8.42 -16.43
CA MET A 131 10.26 7.49 -17.11
C MET A 131 8.80 7.94 -17.04
N LEU A 132 8.40 8.56 -15.94
CA LEU A 132 7.03 9.04 -15.71
C LEU A 132 6.83 10.49 -16.14
N GLY A 133 7.93 11.23 -16.41
CA GLY A 133 7.88 12.61 -16.88
C GLY A 133 7.40 13.64 -15.85
N VAL A 134 7.39 13.26 -14.57
CA VAL A 134 6.96 14.13 -13.46
C VAL A 134 7.83 13.90 -12.23
N GLU A 135 7.95 14.94 -11.38
CA GLU A 135 8.56 14.82 -10.06
C GLU A 135 7.59 14.22 -9.04
N PRO A 136 8.09 13.45 -8.06
CA PRO A 136 7.23 12.85 -7.06
C PRO A 136 6.80 13.84 -5.99
N ILE A 137 5.59 13.64 -5.50
CA ILE A 137 5.11 14.29 -4.29
C ILE A 137 5.44 13.36 -3.11
N PHE A 138 6.18 13.86 -2.13
CA PHE A 138 6.41 13.16 -0.88
C PHE A 138 5.20 13.34 0.05
N ILE A 139 4.62 12.25 0.54
CA ILE A 139 3.59 12.31 1.59
C ILE A 139 3.93 11.31 2.69
N ASN A 140 3.83 11.76 3.95
CA ASN A 140 3.87 10.88 5.11
C ASN A 140 2.43 10.62 5.58
N SER A 141 2.04 9.36 5.66
CA SER A 141 0.71 8.95 6.15
C SER A 141 0.42 9.44 7.58
N ALA A 142 1.45 9.82 8.34
CA ALA A 142 1.30 10.42 9.67
C ALA A 142 0.41 11.67 9.69
N LEU A 143 0.24 12.35 8.57
CA LEU A 143 -0.67 13.49 8.44
C LEU A 143 -2.15 13.07 8.52
N VAL A 144 -2.48 11.88 8.08
CA VAL A 144 -3.89 11.41 7.98
C VAL A 144 -4.17 10.17 8.83
N SER A 145 -3.15 9.61 9.49
CA SER A 145 -3.18 8.35 10.23
C SER A 145 -2.28 8.39 11.45
N ALA A 146 -2.43 7.41 12.33
CA ALA A 146 -1.50 7.18 13.43
C ALA A 146 -0.20 6.43 13.01
N GLN A 147 0.12 6.35 11.71
CA GLN A 147 1.24 5.59 11.17
C GLN A 147 2.27 6.49 10.49
N GLU A 148 3.55 6.35 10.84
CA GLU A 148 4.65 6.90 10.07
C GLU A 148 4.90 6.03 8.83
N ARG A 149 4.36 6.44 7.66
CA ARG A 149 4.56 5.73 6.40
C ARG A 149 4.89 6.73 5.31
N ARG A 150 6.17 6.84 5.01
CA ARG A 150 6.73 7.79 4.05
C ARG A 150 6.75 7.18 2.66
N ARG A 151 6.15 7.88 1.67
CA ARG A 151 6.04 7.41 0.30
C ARG A 151 6.25 8.54 -0.70
N TYR A 152 6.69 8.17 -1.89
CA TYR A 152 6.69 9.01 -3.07
C TYR A 152 5.51 8.64 -3.95
N TYR A 153 4.89 9.67 -4.53
CA TYR A 153 3.74 9.55 -5.44
C TYR A 153 4.03 10.33 -6.71
N TRP A 154 4.10 9.67 -7.83
CA TRP A 154 4.22 10.28 -9.16
C TRP A 154 2.85 10.32 -9.80
N THR A 155 2.39 11.48 -10.23
CA THR A 155 1.05 11.65 -10.81
C THR A 155 0.98 12.89 -11.68
N ASN A 156 0.11 12.86 -12.70
CA ASN A 156 -0.30 14.03 -13.47
C ASN A 156 -1.66 14.59 -13.03
N ILE A 157 -2.23 14.08 -11.92
CA ILE A 157 -3.44 14.65 -11.34
C ILE A 157 -3.13 16.07 -10.84
N PRO A 158 -3.93 17.08 -11.23
CA PRO A 158 -3.64 18.48 -10.90
C PRO A 158 -3.88 18.78 -9.42
N ASN A 159 -3.21 19.83 -8.93
CA ASN A 159 -3.44 20.46 -7.62
C ASN A 159 -3.27 19.53 -6.40
N VAL A 160 -2.44 18.49 -6.51
CA VAL A 160 -2.13 17.64 -5.37
C VAL A 160 -1.19 18.38 -4.43
N THR A 161 -1.65 18.60 -3.20
CA THR A 161 -0.90 19.25 -2.12
C THR A 161 -0.61 18.26 -0.98
N GLN A 162 0.07 18.71 0.07
CA GLN A 162 0.16 17.93 1.30
C GLN A 162 -1.23 17.84 1.96
N PRO A 163 -1.63 16.66 2.49
CA PRO A 163 -2.82 16.59 3.32
C PRO A 163 -2.67 17.43 4.59
N GLU A 164 -3.78 17.95 5.08
CA GLU A 164 -3.83 18.57 6.41
C GLU A 164 -3.49 17.54 7.50
N ASP A 165 -2.71 17.96 8.50
CA ASP A 165 -2.40 17.09 9.63
C ASP A 165 -3.62 16.96 10.55
N LYS A 166 -4.19 15.75 10.58
CA LYS A 166 -5.33 15.40 11.43
C LYS A 166 -4.95 15.21 12.91
N GLY A 167 -3.66 15.23 13.26
CA GLY A 167 -3.16 15.06 14.62
C GLY A 167 -3.42 13.67 15.25
N ILE A 168 -3.81 12.66 14.48
CA ILE A 168 -4.20 11.33 14.99
C ILE A 168 -2.99 10.62 15.60
N LYS A 169 -3.06 10.28 16.86
CA LYS A 169 -2.01 9.57 17.61
C LYS A 169 -2.30 8.07 17.70
N LEU A 170 -1.26 7.27 17.99
CA LEU A 170 -1.41 5.82 18.15
C LEU A 170 -2.46 5.48 19.21
N LYS A 171 -2.42 6.16 20.36
CA LYS A 171 -3.39 5.97 21.46
C LYS A 171 -4.86 6.18 21.05
N ASP A 172 -5.12 7.01 20.03
CA ASP A 172 -6.47 7.37 19.61
C ASP A 172 -7.13 6.25 18.79
N ILE A 173 -6.34 5.32 18.27
CA ILE A 173 -6.84 4.20 17.47
C ILE A 173 -6.87 2.87 18.22
N ILE A 174 -6.26 2.81 19.42
CA ILE A 174 -6.17 1.60 20.22
C ILE A 174 -7.51 1.27 20.85
N ASN A 175 -7.90 0.01 20.77
CA ASN A 175 -9.05 -0.54 21.47
C ASN A 175 -8.62 -0.99 22.87
N TRP A 176 -8.65 -0.06 23.82
CA TRP A 176 -8.32 -0.33 25.23
C TRP A 176 -9.31 -1.34 25.82
N GLY A 177 -8.82 -2.38 26.50
CA GLY A 177 -9.65 -3.44 27.07
C GLY A 177 -10.11 -4.51 26.06
N SER A 178 -9.56 -4.55 24.84
CA SER A 178 -9.79 -5.67 23.93
C SER A 178 -9.23 -6.95 24.54
N GLU A 179 -10.00 -8.05 24.47
CA GLU A 179 -9.51 -9.37 24.89
C GLU A 179 -8.21 -9.70 24.14
N ARG A 180 -7.30 -10.39 24.85
CA ARG A 180 -6.07 -10.90 24.22
C ARG A 180 -6.44 -11.83 23.09
N GLU A 181 -6.01 -11.49 21.89
CA GLU A 181 -6.18 -12.40 20.75
C GLU A 181 -5.45 -13.72 21.01
N GLU A 182 -5.97 -14.82 20.43
CA GLU A 182 -5.39 -16.17 20.50
C GLU A 182 -3.90 -16.26 20.15
N ASN A 183 -3.35 -15.24 19.48
CA ASN A 183 -1.95 -15.19 19.04
C ASN A 183 -1.01 -14.44 19.99
N TRP A 184 -1.48 -14.02 21.17
CA TRP A 184 -0.59 -13.49 22.18
C TRP A 184 0.23 -14.64 22.78
N SER A 185 1.53 -14.45 22.93
CA SER A 185 2.40 -15.42 23.61
C SER A 185 3.45 -14.71 24.45
N GLU A 186 3.77 -15.31 25.61
CA GLU A 186 4.85 -14.83 26.48
C GLU A 186 6.18 -14.69 25.74
N LYS A 187 6.46 -15.61 24.79
CA LYS A 187 7.66 -15.54 23.94
C LYS A 187 7.69 -14.27 23.09
N LYS A 188 6.55 -13.85 22.57
CA LYS A 188 6.44 -12.65 21.74
C LYS A 188 6.57 -11.39 22.58
N GLN A 189 5.96 -11.36 23.77
CA GLN A 189 6.15 -10.31 24.74
C GLN A 189 7.63 -10.17 25.13
N ALA A 190 8.27 -11.26 25.55
CA ALA A 190 9.69 -11.25 25.89
C ALA A 190 10.60 -10.82 24.74
N PHE A 191 10.24 -11.18 23.49
CA PHE A 191 10.96 -10.71 22.31
C PHE A 191 10.80 -9.21 22.15
N ALA A 192 9.58 -8.67 22.21
CA ALA A 192 9.30 -7.24 22.06
C ALA A 192 10.03 -6.41 23.12
N GLU A 193 9.96 -6.83 24.39
CA GLU A 193 10.65 -6.16 25.51
C GLU A 193 12.17 -6.18 25.32
N ARG A 194 12.75 -7.33 24.95
CA ARG A 194 14.19 -7.43 24.67
C ARG A 194 14.65 -6.55 23.51
N LYS A 195 13.79 -6.38 22.50
CA LYS A 195 14.07 -5.61 21.29
C LYS A 195 13.64 -4.15 21.38
N LYS A 196 12.98 -3.75 22.47
CA LYS A 196 12.59 -2.36 22.72
C LYS A 196 13.80 -1.45 22.53
N ASN A 197 13.68 -0.48 21.64
CA ASN A 197 14.72 0.50 21.31
C ASN A 197 16.02 -0.09 20.70
N SER A 198 16.08 -1.40 20.39
CA SER A 198 17.29 -2.03 19.83
C SER A 198 17.29 -2.09 18.31
N THR A 199 16.15 -1.92 17.65
CA THR A 199 16.02 -1.91 16.21
C THR A 199 14.99 -0.87 15.75
N MET A 200 15.20 -0.33 14.53
CA MET A 200 14.24 0.56 13.91
C MET A 200 12.93 -0.13 13.48
N TYR A 201 12.85 -1.47 13.64
CA TYR A 201 11.72 -2.28 13.17
C TYR A 201 10.82 -2.78 14.28
N VAL A 202 11.19 -2.57 15.56
CA VAL A 202 10.39 -2.98 16.73
C VAL A 202 10.20 -1.76 17.63
N ARG A 203 8.94 -1.38 17.85
CA ARG A 203 8.56 -0.29 18.75
C ARG A 203 7.47 -0.78 19.69
N ILE A 204 7.58 -0.44 20.96
CA ILE A 204 6.52 -0.60 21.94
C ILE A 204 6.01 0.79 22.26
N ASP A 205 4.70 1.00 22.15
CA ASP A 205 4.03 2.29 22.34
C ASP A 205 4.58 3.39 21.40
N GLY A 206 4.39 4.64 21.77
CA GLY A 206 4.84 5.79 21.00
C GLY A 206 3.69 6.67 20.53
N GLU A 207 4.03 7.83 20.02
CA GLU A 207 3.04 8.79 19.54
C GLU A 207 2.41 8.37 18.19
N LYS A 208 3.23 7.85 17.30
CA LYS A 208 2.84 7.27 15.99
C LYS A 208 3.38 5.85 15.87
N SER A 209 2.68 5.00 15.16
CA SER A 209 3.10 3.64 14.84
C SER A 209 4.24 3.63 13.82
N LEU A 210 5.06 2.57 13.88
CA LEU A 210 5.92 2.18 12.76
C LEU A 210 5.09 1.89 11.50
N PRO A 211 5.70 1.98 10.31
CA PRO A 211 5.03 1.59 9.08
C PRO A 211 4.71 0.08 9.10
N ILE A 212 3.46 -0.27 8.82
CA ILE A 212 3.07 -1.66 8.65
C ILE A 212 3.76 -2.21 7.40
N THR A 213 4.36 -3.38 7.55
CA THR A 213 4.99 -4.11 6.44
C THR A 213 4.34 -5.49 6.28
N ALA A 214 4.30 -6.02 5.07
CA ALA A 214 3.69 -7.30 4.75
C ALA A 214 4.15 -8.45 5.66
N ARG A 215 5.45 -8.50 5.99
CA ARG A 215 6.04 -9.55 6.83
C ARG A 215 6.23 -9.15 8.30
N GLY A 216 5.87 -7.92 8.66
CA GLY A 216 6.13 -7.37 9.99
C GLY A 216 5.54 -8.22 11.11
N TYR A 217 4.27 -8.59 10.99
CA TYR A 217 3.60 -9.44 11.96
C TYR A 217 4.23 -10.84 12.06
N ALA A 218 4.48 -11.50 10.95
CA ALA A 218 5.06 -12.85 10.92
C ALA A 218 6.51 -12.90 11.44
N ALA A 219 7.28 -11.84 11.18
CA ALA A 219 8.67 -11.71 11.61
C ALA A 219 8.83 -11.01 12.98
N TRP A 220 7.72 -10.62 13.60
CA TRP A 220 7.67 -9.82 14.84
C TRP A 220 8.36 -8.44 14.74
N ASN A 221 8.67 -7.99 13.56
CA ASN A 221 9.21 -6.66 13.27
C ASN A 221 8.07 -5.67 13.04
N THR A 222 7.42 -5.25 14.12
CA THR A 222 6.18 -4.49 14.05
C THR A 222 6.02 -3.55 15.25
N GLN A 223 4.91 -2.81 15.24
CA GLN A 223 4.44 -2.03 16.38
C GLN A 223 3.81 -2.95 17.41
N PHE A 224 4.17 -2.75 18.66
CA PHE A 224 3.50 -3.32 19.84
C PHE A 224 2.92 -2.19 20.67
N ILE A 225 1.97 -2.52 21.53
CA ILE A 225 1.42 -1.61 22.54
C ILE A 225 1.42 -2.27 23.91
N THR A 226 1.40 -1.46 24.96
CA THR A 226 1.22 -1.88 26.34
C THR A 226 -0.22 -1.59 26.77
N ASP A 227 -0.92 -2.60 27.28
CA ASP A 227 -2.25 -2.47 27.92
C ASP A 227 -2.22 -3.06 29.33
N GLU A 228 -3.37 -3.20 29.98
CA GLU A 228 -3.51 -3.75 31.35
C GLU A 228 -2.97 -5.18 31.49
N CYS A 229 -2.89 -5.90 30.38
CA CYS A 229 -2.39 -7.28 30.31
C CYS A 229 -0.91 -7.40 29.93
N GLY A 230 -0.21 -6.29 29.68
CA GLY A 230 1.19 -6.24 29.25
C GLY A 230 1.36 -5.94 27.76
N VAL A 231 2.49 -6.31 27.18
CA VAL A 231 2.82 -6.00 25.78
C VAL A 231 2.09 -6.94 24.83
N ARG A 232 1.41 -6.40 23.84
CA ARG A 232 0.67 -7.15 22.80
C ARG A 232 0.88 -6.59 21.39
N ASP A 233 0.55 -7.40 20.38
CA ASP A 233 0.37 -6.94 19.01
C ASP A 233 -0.86 -6.04 18.88
N LEU A 234 -0.91 -5.33 17.76
CA LEU A 234 -2.12 -4.67 17.31
C LEU A 234 -3.18 -5.70 16.85
N THR A 235 -4.44 -5.38 17.08
CA THR A 235 -5.59 -6.12 16.52
C THR A 235 -5.75 -5.84 15.03
N ILE A 236 -6.55 -6.64 14.32
CA ILE A 236 -6.85 -6.41 12.90
C ILE A 236 -7.52 -5.04 12.72
N GLU A 237 -8.45 -4.67 13.61
CA GLU A 237 -9.14 -3.38 13.52
C GLU A 237 -8.18 -2.19 13.75
N GLU A 238 -7.19 -2.33 14.64
CA GLU A 238 -6.15 -1.33 14.83
C GLU A 238 -5.25 -1.23 13.58
N TYR A 239 -4.89 -2.36 12.95
CA TYR A 239 -4.18 -2.36 11.66
C TYR A 239 -5.00 -1.68 10.55
N LYS A 240 -6.34 -1.92 10.48
CA LYS A 240 -7.23 -1.23 9.53
C LYS A 240 -7.20 0.29 9.75
N LYS A 241 -7.32 0.73 11.00
CA LYS A 241 -7.27 2.16 11.35
C LYS A 241 -5.93 2.80 10.95
N LEU A 242 -4.80 2.10 11.12
CA LEU A 242 -3.48 2.60 10.69
C LEU A 242 -3.39 2.83 9.17
N GLN A 243 -4.04 2.00 8.35
CA GLN A 243 -4.11 2.17 6.90
C GLN A 243 -5.36 2.91 6.43
N THR A 244 -6.13 3.47 7.39
CA THR A 244 -7.40 4.18 7.12
C THR A 244 -8.37 3.38 6.26
N ILE A 245 -8.37 2.03 6.45
CA ILE A 245 -9.31 1.11 5.81
C ILE A 245 -10.65 1.25 6.50
N PRO A 246 -11.75 1.49 5.76
CA PRO A 246 -13.07 1.69 6.36
C PRO A 246 -13.62 0.39 7.00
N GLU A 247 -14.51 0.56 7.98
CA GLU A 247 -15.10 -0.56 8.73
C GLU A 247 -15.86 -1.55 7.83
N TRP A 248 -16.53 -1.05 6.77
CA TRP A 248 -17.28 -1.90 5.84
C TRP A 248 -16.42 -2.86 5.04
N PHE A 249 -15.09 -2.61 4.93
CA PHE A 249 -14.17 -3.47 4.17
C PHE A 249 -13.90 -4.78 4.92
N LYS A 250 -14.11 -5.90 4.25
CA LYS A 250 -14.05 -7.25 4.82
C LYS A 250 -12.85 -8.03 4.26
N PHE A 251 -12.22 -8.82 5.12
CA PHE A 251 -11.13 -9.74 4.74
C PHE A 251 -11.58 -11.20 4.59
N GLY A 252 -12.90 -11.47 4.78
CA GLY A 252 -13.40 -12.83 4.78
C GLY A 252 -12.82 -13.68 5.91
N GLY A 253 -12.66 -14.98 5.67
CA GLY A 253 -12.11 -15.94 6.63
C GLY A 253 -10.58 -16.05 6.64
N LEU A 254 -9.86 -15.00 6.21
CA LEU A 254 -8.40 -15.02 6.18
C LEU A 254 -7.79 -15.03 7.59
N ARG A 255 -6.66 -15.75 7.75
CA ARG A 255 -5.86 -15.69 8.97
C ARG A 255 -5.22 -14.32 9.14
N LYS A 256 -5.02 -13.88 10.38
CA LYS A 256 -4.40 -12.58 10.73
C LYS A 256 -3.10 -12.31 9.95
N SER A 257 -2.22 -13.32 9.81
CA SER A 257 -0.98 -13.16 9.05
C SER A 257 -1.18 -12.81 7.57
N LYS A 258 -2.27 -13.29 6.95
CA LYS A 258 -2.63 -12.94 5.57
C LYS A 258 -3.28 -11.57 5.47
N ILE A 259 -4.08 -11.22 6.46
CA ILE A 259 -4.68 -9.88 6.56
C ILE A 259 -3.59 -8.82 6.74
N THR A 260 -2.65 -9.04 7.66
CA THR A 260 -1.54 -8.11 7.89
C THR A 260 -0.58 -8.03 6.70
N ASP A 261 -0.41 -9.11 5.93
CA ASP A 261 0.32 -9.12 4.64
C ASP A 261 -0.35 -8.15 3.64
N LEU A 262 -1.66 -8.30 3.44
CA LEU A 262 -2.44 -7.41 2.55
C LEU A 262 -2.40 -5.95 2.99
N ILE A 263 -2.61 -5.70 4.28
CA ILE A 263 -2.60 -4.33 4.83
C ILE A 263 -1.20 -3.71 4.70
N GLY A 264 -0.15 -4.50 4.92
CA GLY A 264 1.25 -4.04 4.82
C GLY A 264 1.69 -3.70 3.41
N ASP A 265 1.24 -4.47 2.41
CA ASP A 265 1.46 -4.17 0.99
C ASP A 265 0.54 -3.04 0.49
N GLY A 266 -0.61 -2.84 1.14
CA GLY A 266 -1.60 -1.85 0.74
C GLY A 266 -1.15 -0.40 0.96
N TRP A 267 -1.90 0.51 0.36
CA TRP A 267 -1.75 1.95 0.53
C TRP A 267 -2.55 2.47 1.72
N THR A 268 -2.13 3.59 2.31
CA THR A 268 -2.96 4.34 3.25
C THR A 268 -4.09 5.00 2.46
N VAL A 269 -5.33 4.52 2.66
CA VAL A 269 -6.49 4.87 1.82
C VAL A 269 -6.74 6.38 1.78
N ASP A 270 -6.64 7.06 2.94
CA ASP A 270 -6.89 8.52 3.01
C ASP A 270 -5.83 9.34 2.25
N VAL A 271 -4.58 8.84 2.13
CA VAL A 271 -3.58 9.49 1.27
C VAL A 271 -3.97 9.37 -0.19
N ILE A 272 -4.38 8.17 -0.63
CA ILE A 272 -4.84 7.97 -2.00
C ILE A 272 -6.09 8.79 -2.29
N ALA A 273 -7.06 8.78 -1.38
CA ALA A 273 -8.26 9.61 -1.51
C ALA A 273 -7.91 11.11 -1.59
N HIS A 274 -6.92 11.59 -0.82
CA HIS A 274 -6.45 12.97 -0.91
C HIS A 274 -5.88 13.30 -2.30
N ILE A 275 -5.02 12.44 -2.86
CA ILE A 275 -4.46 12.63 -4.21
C ILE A 275 -5.57 12.61 -5.27
N LEU A 276 -6.48 11.62 -5.17
CA LEU A 276 -7.56 11.45 -6.16
C LEU A 276 -8.66 12.52 -6.09
N LYS A 277 -8.69 13.41 -5.07
CA LYS A 277 -9.59 14.58 -5.05
C LYS A 277 -9.41 15.49 -6.26
N GLY A 278 -8.21 15.57 -6.82
CA GLY A 278 -7.93 16.34 -8.03
C GLY A 278 -8.63 15.84 -9.31
N LEU A 279 -9.33 14.68 -9.24
CA LEU A 279 -10.14 14.14 -10.33
C LEU A 279 -11.57 14.71 -10.37
N LYS A 280 -12.00 15.41 -9.33
CA LYS A 280 -13.28 16.12 -9.24
C LYS A 280 -13.12 17.54 -9.76
#